data_fb09d1bdf18af5be0f05d5ad38d3e13e
#
_entry.id   fb09d1bdf18af5be0f05d5ad38d3e13e
#
_cell.length_a   1.000
_cell.length_b   1.000
_cell.length_c   1.000
_cell.angle_alpha   90.00
_cell.angle_beta   90.00
_cell.angle_gamma   90.00
#
_symmetry.space_group_name_H-M   'P 1'
#
loop_
_entity.id
_entity.type
_entity.pdbx_description
1 polymer ?
#
loop_
_entity_poly.entity_id
_entity_poly.type
_entity_poly.pdbx_seq_one_letter_code
_entity_poly.pdbx_strand_id
1 'polypeptide(L)'
;MGTVLRTPPAPRPELYRFSGLDLATCGLYAAVAAFFAVAGDLVAPLLLQLSPNPAVASYSVNLLFYGSVGLLALAAARRVVARDLRVLATRPWFTLLMIPLAVLAMLILTAVLVALSGPGPTSANQAGLQALMQQVPAWLMVPLLVFVGPFVEEYIFRHLLIGKLGRRVNIWVCCTLSVVLFAALHIVGQEQLTLPVMVPYLAMGAVLVFVYVWTGRNVMFAYFVHASKNLLAVIFIYAIPPEVLEQLQQVQG
;
A
#
# COMPACT_ATOMS: atom_id res chain seq x y z
N MET A 1 -12.86 16.71 -41.15
CA MET A 1 -13.71 16.25 -40.02
C MET A 1 -12.83 16.30 -38.77
N GLY A 2 -12.90 17.40 -37.99
CA GLY A 2 -12.04 17.63 -36.82
C GLY A 2 -12.55 16.80 -35.63
N THR A 3 -11.74 15.91 -35.14
CA THR A 3 -11.96 15.23 -33.85
C THR A 3 -11.84 16.26 -32.73
N VAL A 4 -12.99 16.72 -32.24
CA VAL A 4 -13.06 17.53 -31.02
C VAL A 4 -12.51 16.66 -29.89
N LEU A 5 -11.29 16.95 -29.43
CA LEU A 5 -10.73 16.39 -28.20
C LEU A 5 -11.66 16.81 -27.06
N ARG A 6 -12.54 15.90 -26.66
CA ARG A 6 -13.39 16.11 -25.46
C ARG A 6 -12.44 16.19 -24.26
N THR A 7 -12.32 17.38 -23.70
CA THR A 7 -11.69 17.56 -22.40
C THR A 7 -12.36 16.62 -21.40
N PRO A 8 -11.57 15.88 -20.58
CA PRO A 8 -12.15 15.04 -19.54
C PRO A 8 -13.09 15.89 -18.66
N PRO A 9 -14.28 15.40 -18.29
CA PRO A 9 -15.18 16.14 -17.43
C PRO A 9 -14.45 16.48 -16.12
N ALA A 10 -14.56 17.75 -15.72
CA ALA A 10 -13.95 18.23 -14.48
C ALA A 10 -14.35 17.32 -13.30
N PRO A 11 -13.41 17.00 -12.39
CA PRO A 11 -13.69 16.11 -11.27
C PRO A 11 -14.89 16.64 -10.49
N ARG A 12 -15.93 15.82 -10.31
CA ARG A 12 -17.13 16.21 -9.55
C ARG A 12 -16.74 16.59 -8.13
N PRO A 13 -16.96 17.84 -7.69
CA PRO A 13 -16.49 18.34 -6.40
C PRO A 13 -16.93 17.48 -5.21
N GLU A 14 -18.09 16.85 -5.33
CA GLU A 14 -18.73 16.00 -4.32
C GLU A 14 -17.90 14.76 -3.95
N LEU A 15 -17.15 14.19 -4.89
CA LEU A 15 -16.32 13.00 -4.67
C LEU A 15 -15.12 13.26 -3.75
N TYR A 16 -14.78 14.53 -3.57
CA TYR A 16 -13.64 14.97 -2.76
C TYR A 16 -14.05 15.70 -1.47
N ARG A 17 -15.33 15.58 -1.06
CA ARG A 17 -15.77 16.04 0.28
C ARG A 17 -15.59 14.90 1.28
N PHE A 18 -15.17 15.23 2.50
CA PHE A 18 -15.12 14.28 3.59
C PHE A 18 -16.53 13.84 4.00
N SER A 19 -16.69 12.55 4.26
CA SER A 19 -17.91 11.94 4.79
C SER A 19 -17.63 11.31 6.17
N GLY A 20 -18.69 10.95 6.90
CA GLY A 20 -18.54 10.22 8.16
C GLY A 20 -17.83 8.87 7.98
N LEU A 21 -18.04 8.18 6.85
CA LEU A 21 -17.35 6.94 6.55
C LEU A 21 -15.83 7.15 6.32
N ASP A 22 -15.42 8.26 5.72
CA ASP A 22 -13.99 8.57 5.57
C ASP A 22 -13.33 8.75 6.93
N LEU A 23 -13.99 9.46 7.84
CA LEU A 23 -13.48 9.67 9.20
C LEU A 23 -13.45 8.37 9.99
N ALA A 24 -14.49 7.54 9.88
CA ALA A 24 -14.51 6.22 10.51
C ALA A 24 -13.38 5.31 9.99
N THR A 25 -13.17 5.29 8.66
CA THR A 25 -12.10 4.49 8.04
C THR A 25 -10.72 4.95 8.51
N CYS A 26 -10.46 6.26 8.43
CA CYS A 26 -9.17 6.83 8.85
C CYS A 26 -8.95 6.68 10.36
N GLY A 27 -9.99 6.91 11.16
CA GLY A 27 -9.96 6.78 12.61
C GLY A 27 -9.71 5.33 13.06
N LEU A 28 -10.39 4.35 12.47
CA LEU A 28 -10.17 2.94 12.75
C LEU A 28 -8.76 2.51 12.36
N TYR A 29 -8.30 2.88 11.16
CA TYR A 29 -6.94 2.57 10.70
C TYR A 29 -5.88 3.15 11.65
N ALA A 30 -5.99 4.43 11.98
CA ALA A 30 -5.03 5.10 12.85
C ALA A 30 -5.07 4.55 14.29
N ALA A 31 -6.26 4.28 14.83
CA ALA A 31 -6.43 3.74 16.18
C ALA A 31 -5.82 2.34 16.32
N VAL A 32 -6.06 1.45 15.33
CA VAL A 32 -5.50 0.09 15.36
C VAL A 32 -4.00 0.11 15.12
N ALA A 33 -3.52 0.93 14.17
CA ALA A 33 -2.08 1.08 13.93
C ALA A 33 -1.36 1.61 15.18
N ALA A 34 -1.90 2.64 15.83
CA ALA A 34 -1.36 3.18 17.09
C ALA A 34 -1.43 2.16 18.23
N PHE A 35 -2.53 1.41 18.34
CA PHE A 35 -2.68 0.36 19.35
C PHE A 35 -1.59 -0.70 19.23
N PHE A 36 -1.36 -1.24 18.04
CA PHE A 36 -0.30 -2.24 17.84
C PHE A 36 1.10 -1.65 17.96
N ALA A 37 1.30 -0.38 17.61
CA ALA A 37 2.59 0.28 17.81
C ALA A 37 2.95 0.45 19.32
N VAL A 38 1.95 0.62 20.18
CA VAL A 38 2.17 0.89 21.62
C VAL A 38 1.98 -0.37 22.47
N ALA A 39 1.02 -1.21 22.13
CA ALA A 39 0.56 -2.33 22.98
C ALA A 39 0.76 -3.70 22.31
N GLY A 40 1.41 -3.77 21.14
CA GLY A 40 1.59 -5.03 20.41
C GLY A 40 2.24 -6.13 21.24
N ASP A 41 3.30 -5.80 21.96
CA ASP A 41 4.03 -6.74 22.81
C ASP A 41 3.20 -7.26 24.00
N LEU A 42 2.27 -6.45 24.51
CA LEU A 42 1.35 -6.84 25.59
C LEU A 42 0.23 -7.76 25.09
N VAL A 43 -0.17 -7.57 23.83
CA VAL A 43 -1.29 -8.31 23.23
C VAL A 43 -0.83 -9.63 22.61
N ALA A 44 0.40 -9.72 22.13
CA ALA A 44 0.92 -10.93 21.51
C ALA A 44 0.77 -12.20 22.36
N PRO A 45 1.08 -12.22 23.68
CA PRO A 45 0.86 -13.39 24.52
C PRO A 45 -0.62 -13.80 24.64
N LEU A 46 -1.53 -12.82 24.66
CA LEU A 46 -2.98 -13.07 24.73
C LEU A 46 -3.50 -13.69 23.43
N LEU A 47 -3.00 -13.22 22.28
CA LEU A 47 -3.34 -13.79 20.97
C LEU A 47 -2.87 -15.24 20.86
N LEU A 48 -1.70 -15.57 21.43
CA LEU A 48 -1.18 -16.95 21.46
C LEU A 48 -2.00 -17.88 22.35
N GLN A 49 -2.70 -17.36 23.37
CA GLN A 49 -3.66 -18.16 24.15
C GLN A 49 -4.91 -18.52 23.32
N LEU A 50 -5.31 -17.63 22.40
CA LEU A 50 -6.45 -17.86 21.51
C LEU A 50 -6.09 -18.77 20.32
N SER A 51 -4.86 -18.70 19.86
CA SER A 51 -4.32 -19.55 18.80
C SER A 51 -2.87 -19.90 19.10
N PRO A 52 -2.55 -21.17 19.40
CA PRO A 52 -1.18 -21.62 19.70
C PRO A 52 -0.21 -21.44 18.52
N ASN A 53 -0.74 -21.31 17.29
CA ASN A 53 0.08 -21.04 16.12
C ASN A 53 0.22 -19.51 15.89
N PRO A 54 1.43 -18.93 16.04
CA PRO A 54 1.66 -17.50 15.89
C PRO A 54 1.31 -16.97 14.48
N ALA A 55 1.49 -17.78 13.44
CA ALA A 55 1.16 -17.38 12.07
C ALA A 55 -0.35 -17.25 11.87
N VAL A 56 -1.13 -18.19 12.42
CA VAL A 56 -2.61 -18.12 12.38
C VAL A 56 -3.10 -16.91 13.18
N ALA A 57 -2.54 -16.67 14.36
CA ALA A 57 -2.88 -15.49 15.16
C ALA A 57 -2.59 -14.19 14.40
N SER A 58 -1.38 -14.03 13.89
CA SER A 58 -0.96 -12.85 13.13
C SER A 58 -1.80 -12.65 11.86
N TYR A 59 -2.03 -13.71 11.08
CA TYR A 59 -2.87 -13.65 9.89
C TYR A 59 -4.30 -13.22 10.23
N SER A 60 -4.90 -13.79 11.27
CA SER A 60 -6.27 -13.48 11.70
C SER A 60 -6.42 -12.01 12.10
N VAL A 61 -5.46 -11.49 12.85
CA VAL A 61 -5.42 -10.06 13.25
C VAL A 61 -5.34 -9.16 12.02
N ASN A 62 -4.42 -9.45 11.08
CA ASN A 62 -4.31 -8.68 9.86
C ASN A 62 -5.57 -8.76 9.00
N LEU A 63 -6.19 -9.95 8.88
CA LEU A 63 -7.42 -10.14 8.14
C LEU A 63 -8.58 -9.35 8.74
N LEU A 64 -8.75 -9.38 10.06
CA LEU A 64 -9.79 -8.62 10.75
C LEU A 64 -9.54 -7.12 10.61
N PHE A 65 -8.31 -6.67 10.77
CA PHE A 65 -7.95 -5.26 10.64
C PHE A 65 -8.17 -4.76 9.22
N TYR A 66 -7.44 -5.29 8.24
CA TYR A 66 -7.54 -4.85 6.85
C TYR A 66 -8.92 -5.15 6.25
N GLY A 67 -9.57 -6.24 6.64
CA GLY A 67 -10.92 -6.59 6.22
C GLY A 67 -11.95 -5.56 6.68
N SER A 68 -11.95 -5.20 7.97
CA SER A 68 -12.89 -4.20 8.51
C SER A 68 -12.66 -2.81 7.94
N VAL A 69 -11.41 -2.36 7.90
CA VAL A 69 -11.06 -1.05 7.29
C VAL A 69 -11.35 -1.06 5.79
N GLY A 70 -11.08 -2.17 5.09
CA GLY A 70 -11.35 -2.34 3.66
C GLY A 70 -12.83 -2.25 3.31
N LEU A 71 -13.70 -2.85 4.12
CA LEU A 71 -15.15 -2.74 3.94
C LEU A 71 -15.63 -1.30 4.12
N LEU A 72 -15.15 -0.59 5.14
CA LEU A 72 -15.47 0.83 5.34
C LEU A 72 -14.94 1.70 4.20
N ALA A 73 -13.69 1.48 3.78
CA ALA A 73 -13.06 2.19 2.67
C ALA A 73 -13.84 1.97 1.37
N LEU A 74 -14.24 0.73 1.07
CA LEU A 74 -15.01 0.40 -0.13
C LEU A 74 -16.39 1.06 -0.11
N ALA A 75 -17.08 1.03 1.01
CA ALA A 75 -18.37 1.69 1.18
C ALA A 75 -18.25 3.21 0.96
N ALA A 76 -17.21 3.84 1.53
CA ALA A 76 -16.94 5.27 1.37
C ALA A 76 -16.50 5.63 -0.06
N ALA A 77 -15.64 4.81 -0.68
CA ALA A 77 -15.03 5.06 -1.98
C ALA A 77 -15.88 4.60 -3.17
N ARG A 78 -17.00 3.89 -2.99
CA ARG A 78 -17.77 3.23 -4.06
C ARG A 78 -18.00 4.10 -5.32
N ARG A 79 -18.30 5.38 -5.12
CA ARG A 79 -18.54 6.33 -6.24
C ARG A 79 -17.26 6.71 -6.96
N VAL A 80 -16.18 6.87 -6.22
CA VAL A 80 -14.84 7.17 -6.76
C VAL A 80 -14.31 5.97 -7.52
N VAL A 81 -14.38 4.78 -6.93
CA VAL A 81 -14.00 3.51 -7.57
C VAL A 81 -14.74 3.33 -8.89
N ALA A 82 -16.07 3.49 -8.90
CA ALA A 82 -16.86 3.35 -10.12
C ALA A 82 -16.52 4.40 -11.20
N ARG A 83 -16.17 5.64 -10.78
CA ARG A 83 -15.69 6.68 -11.71
C ARG A 83 -14.34 6.30 -12.29
N ASP A 84 -13.40 5.93 -11.43
CA ASP A 84 -12.01 5.69 -11.80
C ASP A 84 -11.90 4.48 -12.73
N LEU A 85 -12.61 3.40 -12.45
CA LEU A 85 -12.68 2.24 -13.33
C LEU A 85 -13.26 2.58 -14.70
N ARG A 86 -14.30 3.44 -14.76
CA ARG A 86 -14.84 3.92 -16.05
C ARG A 86 -13.80 4.73 -16.83
N VAL A 87 -13.02 5.57 -16.16
CA VAL A 87 -11.94 6.33 -16.79
C VAL A 87 -10.87 5.39 -17.35
N LEU A 88 -10.45 4.39 -16.60
CA LEU A 88 -9.47 3.38 -17.06
C LEU A 88 -9.99 2.58 -18.26
N ALA A 89 -11.28 2.24 -18.24
CA ALA A 89 -11.92 1.51 -19.34
C ALA A 89 -12.00 2.31 -20.65
N THR A 90 -11.84 3.64 -20.64
CA THR A 90 -11.80 4.45 -21.87
C THR A 90 -10.52 4.26 -22.69
N ARG A 91 -9.42 3.80 -22.05
CA ARG A 91 -8.12 3.58 -22.68
C ARG A 91 -7.45 2.31 -22.12
N PRO A 92 -8.04 1.13 -22.37
CA PRO A 92 -7.61 -0.10 -21.72
C PRO A 92 -6.15 -0.47 -22.04
N TRP A 93 -5.74 -0.31 -23.29
CA TRP A 93 -4.36 -0.61 -23.71
C TRP A 93 -3.33 0.31 -23.04
N PHE A 94 -3.65 1.60 -22.90
CA PHE A 94 -2.82 2.52 -22.15
C PHE A 94 -2.69 2.08 -20.69
N THR A 95 -3.80 1.73 -20.05
CA THR A 95 -3.83 1.26 -18.65
C THR A 95 -2.97 0.00 -18.48
N LEU A 96 -3.17 -1.00 -19.35
CA LEU A 96 -2.43 -2.27 -19.32
C LEU A 96 -0.92 -2.09 -19.53
N LEU A 97 -0.50 -1.12 -20.35
CA LEU A 97 0.92 -0.83 -20.60
C LEU A 97 1.53 0.00 -19.46
N MET A 98 0.82 1.00 -18.95
CA MET A 98 1.38 1.93 -17.97
C MET A 98 1.51 1.33 -16.57
N ILE A 99 0.69 0.34 -16.19
CA ILE A 99 0.82 -0.36 -14.91
C ILE A 99 2.18 -1.07 -14.80
N PRO A 100 2.57 -1.99 -15.71
CA PRO A 100 3.88 -2.64 -15.62
C PRO A 100 5.05 -1.65 -15.77
N LEU A 101 4.91 -0.60 -16.59
CA LEU A 101 5.93 0.45 -16.67
C LEU A 101 6.11 1.23 -15.38
N ALA A 102 5.02 1.53 -14.68
CA ALA A 102 5.09 2.17 -13.36
C ALA A 102 5.71 1.25 -12.30
N VAL A 103 5.39 -0.05 -12.34
CA VAL A 103 6.05 -1.06 -11.47
C VAL A 103 7.54 -1.14 -11.78
N LEU A 104 7.92 -1.21 -13.05
CA LEU A 104 9.33 -1.23 -13.46
C LEU A 104 10.07 0.04 -13.00
N ALA A 105 9.46 1.22 -13.20
CA ALA A 105 10.03 2.49 -12.74
C ALA A 105 10.21 2.50 -11.21
N MET A 106 9.25 1.95 -10.46
CA MET A 106 9.34 1.78 -9.00
C MET A 106 10.51 0.88 -8.61
N LEU A 107 10.68 -0.27 -9.26
CA LEU A 107 11.78 -1.20 -8.99
C LEU A 107 13.14 -0.58 -9.30
N ILE A 108 13.27 0.11 -10.45
CA ILE A 108 14.50 0.81 -10.83
C ILE A 108 14.82 1.92 -9.84
N LEU A 109 13.84 2.77 -9.49
CA LEU A 109 14.04 3.84 -8.52
C LEU A 109 14.48 3.28 -7.16
N THR A 110 13.83 2.21 -6.70
CA THR A 110 14.19 1.55 -5.45
C THR A 110 15.63 1.01 -5.53
N ALA A 111 15.99 0.30 -6.60
CA ALA A 111 17.35 -0.25 -6.76
C ALA A 111 18.42 0.85 -6.78
N VAL A 112 18.19 1.95 -7.49
CA VAL A 112 19.09 3.10 -7.54
C VAL A 112 19.26 3.74 -6.16
N LEU A 113 18.15 4.01 -5.47
CA LEU A 113 18.20 4.64 -4.16
C LEU A 113 18.83 3.74 -3.09
N VAL A 114 18.58 2.43 -3.14
CA VAL A 114 19.24 1.46 -2.24
C VAL A 114 20.75 1.42 -2.53
N ALA A 115 21.16 1.39 -3.81
CA ALA A 115 22.58 1.43 -4.18
C ALA A 115 23.28 2.71 -3.70
N LEU A 116 22.59 3.84 -3.68
CA LEU A 116 23.11 5.11 -3.19
C LEU A 116 23.11 5.24 -1.66
N SER A 117 22.15 4.62 -0.98
CA SER A 117 22.03 4.68 0.49
C SER A 117 22.92 3.68 1.23
N GLY A 118 23.48 2.72 0.52
CA GLY A 118 24.24 1.59 1.06
C GLY A 118 23.33 0.43 1.53
N PRO A 119 23.95 -0.70 1.92
CA PRO A 119 23.20 -1.85 2.42
C PRO A 119 22.51 -1.53 3.74
N GLY A 120 21.37 -2.14 3.96
CA GLY A 120 20.61 -2.02 5.19
C GLY A 120 19.86 -3.30 5.52
N PRO A 121 19.45 -3.50 6.78
CA PRO A 121 18.73 -4.68 7.17
C PRO A 121 17.33 -4.72 6.50
N THR A 122 16.79 -5.92 6.35
CA THR A 122 15.39 -6.11 5.96
C THR A 122 14.47 -5.46 7.00
N SER A 123 13.46 -4.71 6.58
CA SER A 123 12.53 -4.12 7.53
C SER A 123 11.75 -5.18 8.32
N ALA A 124 11.39 -4.87 9.57
CA ALA A 124 10.60 -5.75 10.43
C ALA A 124 9.27 -6.16 9.75
N ASN A 125 8.63 -5.22 9.05
CA ASN A 125 7.42 -5.50 8.28
C ASN A 125 7.67 -6.52 7.16
N GLN A 126 8.75 -6.36 6.39
CA GLN A 126 9.08 -7.29 5.30
C GLN A 126 9.45 -8.68 5.85
N ALA A 127 10.25 -8.73 6.90
CA ALA A 127 10.63 -9.99 7.55
C ALA A 127 9.40 -10.72 8.13
N GLY A 128 8.51 -9.99 8.81
CA GLY A 128 7.26 -10.54 9.34
C GLY A 128 6.34 -11.10 8.26
N LEU A 129 6.20 -10.39 7.13
CA LEU A 129 5.42 -10.88 6.00
C LEU A 129 6.04 -12.13 5.35
N GLN A 130 7.35 -12.18 5.19
CA GLN A 130 8.05 -13.35 4.65
C GLN A 130 7.86 -14.57 5.57
N ALA A 131 8.04 -14.40 6.88
CA ALA A 131 7.82 -15.46 7.87
C ALA A 131 6.36 -15.96 7.86
N LEU A 132 5.39 -15.06 7.71
CA LEU A 132 3.99 -15.39 7.61
C LEU A 132 3.68 -16.18 6.31
N MET A 133 4.26 -15.77 5.18
CA MET A 133 4.07 -16.42 3.88
C MET A 133 4.67 -17.82 3.82
N GLN A 134 5.67 -18.15 4.64
CA GLN A 134 6.20 -19.51 4.76
C GLN A 134 5.23 -20.48 5.46
N GLN A 135 4.28 -19.97 6.25
CA GLN A 135 3.36 -20.76 7.06
C GLN A 135 1.90 -20.69 6.59
N VAL A 136 1.54 -19.63 5.87
CA VAL A 136 0.17 -19.41 5.38
C VAL A 136 0.15 -19.56 3.86
N PRO A 137 -0.77 -20.37 3.30
CA PRO A 137 -0.80 -20.64 1.87
C PRO A 137 -1.16 -19.38 1.05
N ALA A 138 -0.67 -19.33 -0.20
CA ALA A 138 -0.82 -18.18 -1.10
C ALA A 138 -2.28 -17.74 -1.30
N TRP A 139 -3.23 -18.68 -1.37
CA TRP A 139 -4.65 -18.37 -1.60
C TRP A 139 -5.30 -17.57 -0.45
N LEU A 140 -4.72 -17.59 0.76
CA LEU A 140 -5.10 -16.74 1.88
C LEU A 140 -4.33 -15.41 1.85
N MET A 141 -3.04 -15.44 1.53
CA MET A 141 -2.20 -14.24 1.54
C MET A 141 -2.50 -13.29 0.39
N VAL A 142 -2.78 -13.81 -0.81
CA VAL A 142 -3.08 -12.98 -2.00
C VAL A 142 -4.26 -12.04 -1.78
N PRO A 143 -5.44 -12.46 -1.29
CA PRO A 143 -6.54 -11.55 -1.01
C PRO A 143 -6.14 -10.40 -0.07
N LEU A 144 -5.39 -10.70 0.97
CA LEU A 144 -4.98 -9.72 1.97
C LEU A 144 -3.90 -8.77 1.44
N LEU A 145 -2.78 -9.32 0.93
CA LEU A 145 -1.60 -8.52 0.57
C LEU A 145 -1.69 -7.86 -0.79
N VAL A 146 -2.45 -8.44 -1.72
CA VAL A 146 -2.54 -7.92 -3.10
C VAL A 146 -3.78 -7.07 -3.31
N PHE A 147 -4.91 -7.44 -2.69
CA PHE A 147 -6.16 -6.73 -2.96
C PHE A 147 -6.56 -5.79 -1.83
N VAL A 148 -6.72 -6.29 -0.62
CA VAL A 148 -7.33 -5.50 0.47
C VAL A 148 -6.34 -4.47 1.03
N GLY A 149 -5.12 -4.88 1.37
CA GLY A 149 -4.09 -3.99 1.91
C GLY A 149 -3.82 -2.79 1.00
N PRO A 150 -3.40 -3.02 -0.27
CA PRO A 150 -3.17 -1.93 -1.22
C PRO A 150 -4.37 -1.02 -1.42
N PHE A 151 -5.60 -1.57 -1.44
CA PHE A 151 -6.80 -0.74 -1.59
C PHE A 151 -7.00 0.21 -0.41
N VAL A 152 -6.87 -0.30 0.82
CA VAL A 152 -6.97 0.50 2.05
C VAL A 152 -5.91 1.60 2.07
N GLU A 153 -4.69 1.26 1.73
CA GLU A 153 -3.56 2.19 1.74
C GLU A 153 -3.71 3.28 0.68
N GLU A 154 -4.04 2.93 -0.56
CA GLU A 154 -4.27 3.92 -1.61
C GLU A 154 -5.48 4.80 -1.31
N TYR A 155 -6.52 4.25 -0.70
CA TYR A 155 -7.65 5.04 -0.26
C TYR A 155 -7.25 6.09 0.79
N ILE A 156 -6.51 5.70 1.82
CA ILE A 156 -6.12 6.59 2.92
C ILE A 156 -5.07 7.60 2.42
N PHE A 157 -3.96 7.13 1.87
CA PHE A 157 -2.81 7.97 1.55
C PHE A 157 -3.00 8.81 0.28
N ARG A 158 -3.73 8.30 -0.73
CA ARG A 158 -3.92 9.03 -2.00
C ARG A 158 -5.27 9.70 -2.04
N HIS A 159 -6.37 8.96 -1.82
CA HIS A 159 -7.69 9.57 -1.97
C HIS A 159 -8.05 10.52 -0.82
N LEU A 160 -7.86 10.13 0.45
CA LEU A 160 -8.18 11.01 1.58
C LEU A 160 -7.14 12.11 1.75
N LEU A 161 -5.86 11.76 1.84
CA LEU A 161 -4.80 12.72 2.18
C LEU A 161 -4.50 13.67 1.02
N ILE A 162 -4.29 13.17 -0.21
CA ILE A 162 -3.99 14.04 -1.36
C ILE A 162 -5.28 14.51 -2.04
N GLY A 163 -6.23 13.60 -2.26
CA GLY A 163 -7.46 13.90 -3.00
C GLY A 163 -8.39 14.85 -2.26
N LYS A 164 -8.72 14.55 -1.00
CA LYS A 164 -9.67 15.32 -0.19
C LYS A 164 -9.00 16.43 0.61
N LEU A 165 -7.98 16.13 1.41
CA LEU A 165 -7.30 17.14 2.24
C LEU A 165 -6.54 18.16 1.38
N GLY A 166 -5.92 17.73 0.28
CA GLY A 166 -5.24 18.62 -0.68
C GLY A 166 -6.15 19.62 -1.41
N ARG A 167 -7.45 19.65 -1.10
CA ARG A 167 -8.36 20.75 -1.49
C ARG A 167 -8.43 21.89 -0.48
N ARG A 168 -7.96 21.64 0.74
CA ARG A 168 -7.97 22.61 1.85
C ARG A 168 -6.56 23.02 2.27
N VAL A 169 -5.59 22.16 2.03
CA VAL A 169 -4.18 22.32 2.34
C VAL A 169 -3.38 22.27 1.05
N ASN A 170 -2.19 22.88 1.04
CA ASN A 170 -1.31 22.82 -0.13
C ASN A 170 -1.08 21.36 -0.56
N ILE A 171 -1.31 21.10 -1.84
CA ILE A 171 -1.23 19.73 -2.40
C ILE A 171 0.17 19.13 -2.25
N TRP A 172 1.23 19.93 -2.38
CA TRP A 172 2.60 19.45 -2.25
C TRP A 172 2.91 18.99 -0.83
N VAL A 173 2.37 19.71 0.17
CA VAL A 173 2.42 19.26 1.57
C VAL A 173 1.71 17.93 1.74
N CYS A 174 0.51 17.77 1.17
CA CYS A 174 -0.22 16.52 1.23
C CYS A 174 0.52 15.36 0.51
N CYS A 175 1.16 15.63 -0.63
CA CYS A 175 1.97 14.64 -1.34
C CYS A 175 3.18 14.21 -0.50
N THR A 176 3.92 15.15 0.08
CA THR A 176 5.06 14.85 0.95
C THR A 176 4.63 14.06 2.18
N LEU A 177 3.57 14.50 2.87
CA LEU A 177 3.01 13.78 4.01
C LEU A 177 2.56 12.36 3.61
N SER A 178 1.96 12.19 2.43
CA SER A 178 1.55 10.88 1.94
C SER A 178 2.74 9.92 1.79
N VAL A 179 3.85 10.37 1.23
CA VAL A 179 5.07 9.57 1.07
C VAL A 179 5.67 9.23 2.43
N VAL A 180 5.84 10.24 3.29
CA VAL A 180 6.50 10.07 4.59
C VAL A 180 5.69 9.19 5.53
N LEU A 181 4.38 9.42 5.67
CA LEU A 181 3.52 8.62 6.53
C LEU A 181 3.35 7.19 6.01
N PHE A 182 3.28 7.01 4.69
CA PHE A 182 3.28 5.68 4.07
C PHE A 182 4.54 4.90 4.43
N ALA A 183 5.73 5.50 4.26
CA ALA A 183 6.98 4.87 4.64
C ALA A 183 7.06 4.62 6.15
N ALA A 184 6.67 5.60 6.97
CA ALA A 184 6.71 5.49 8.43
C ALA A 184 5.90 4.31 8.96
N LEU A 185 4.71 4.06 8.40
CA LEU A 185 3.87 2.92 8.81
C LEU A 185 4.46 1.56 8.46
N HIS A 186 5.27 1.48 7.40
CA HIS A 186 5.92 0.24 6.99
C HIS A 186 7.21 -0.10 7.79
N ILE A 187 7.68 0.85 8.59
CA ILE A 187 8.86 0.66 9.46
C ILE A 187 8.50 0.69 10.95
N VAL A 188 7.23 0.66 11.29
CA VAL A 188 6.79 0.48 12.69
C VAL A 188 7.31 -0.85 13.21
N GLY A 189 7.84 -0.84 14.43
CA GLY A 189 8.47 -2.01 15.05
C GLY A 189 9.93 -2.26 14.62
N GLN A 190 10.52 -1.38 13.80
CA GLN A 190 11.93 -1.45 13.43
C GLN A 190 12.81 -0.96 14.59
N GLU A 191 13.78 -1.78 15.02
CA GLU A 191 14.70 -1.41 16.11
C GLU A 191 15.63 -0.26 15.73
N GLN A 192 16.09 -0.24 14.48
CA GLN A 192 16.98 0.79 13.96
C GLN A 192 16.35 1.50 12.76
N LEU A 193 16.02 2.77 12.93
CA LEU A 193 15.52 3.63 11.87
C LEU A 193 16.70 4.18 11.05
N THR A 194 17.10 3.44 10.03
CA THR A 194 18.17 3.86 9.11
C THR A 194 17.57 4.26 7.75
N LEU A 195 18.28 5.11 7.02
CA LEU A 195 17.84 5.52 5.69
C LEU A 195 17.65 4.33 4.72
N PRO A 196 18.56 3.34 4.67
CA PRO A 196 18.37 2.18 3.80
C PRO A 196 17.08 1.39 4.04
N VAL A 197 16.62 1.28 5.28
CA VAL A 197 15.36 0.59 5.63
C VAL A 197 14.14 1.36 5.12
N MET A 198 14.21 2.69 5.10
CA MET A 198 13.11 3.56 4.67
C MET A 198 13.00 3.70 3.16
N VAL A 199 14.13 3.64 2.46
CA VAL A 199 14.25 3.94 1.02
C VAL A 199 13.28 3.16 0.14
N PRO A 200 13.08 1.85 0.29
CA PRO A 200 12.13 1.10 -0.54
C PRO A 200 10.69 1.63 -0.44
N TYR A 201 10.26 2.02 0.76
CA TYR A 201 8.92 2.54 1.02
C TYR A 201 8.77 4.00 0.58
N LEU A 202 9.81 4.82 0.71
CA LEU A 202 9.85 6.17 0.19
C LEU A 202 9.77 6.17 -1.34
N ALA A 203 10.54 5.30 -2.01
CA ALA A 203 10.51 5.13 -3.46
C ALA A 203 9.13 4.68 -3.94
N MET A 204 8.57 3.66 -3.30
CA MET A 204 7.23 3.17 -3.59
C MET A 204 6.17 4.26 -3.37
N GLY A 205 6.22 4.93 -2.22
CA GLY A 205 5.32 6.04 -1.90
C GLY A 205 5.38 7.16 -2.92
N ALA A 206 6.58 7.56 -3.37
CA ALA A 206 6.80 8.61 -4.35
C ALA A 206 6.21 8.24 -5.73
N VAL A 207 6.47 7.03 -6.22
CA VAL A 207 5.92 6.57 -7.51
C VAL A 207 4.39 6.49 -7.44
N LEU A 208 3.81 5.97 -6.36
CA LEU A 208 2.36 5.88 -6.20
C LEU A 208 1.70 7.27 -6.10
N VAL A 209 2.34 8.24 -5.45
CA VAL A 209 1.89 9.65 -5.45
C VAL A 209 1.98 10.23 -6.86
N PHE A 210 3.09 10.01 -7.56
CA PHE A 210 3.28 10.50 -8.93
C PHE A 210 2.19 9.96 -9.86
N VAL A 211 1.98 8.65 -9.90
CA VAL A 211 0.96 8.05 -10.79
C VAL A 211 -0.45 8.49 -10.42
N TYR A 212 -0.75 8.66 -9.13
CA TYR A 212 -2.04 9.17 -8.68
C TYR A 212 -2.30 10.60 -9.18
N VAL A 213 -1.33 11.51 -9.00
CA VAL A 213 -1.46 12.91 -9.44
C VAL A 213 -1.49 13.01 -10.96
N TRP A 214 -0.58 12.30 -11.63
CA TRP A 214 -0.44 12.30 -13.09
C TRP A 214 -1.68 11.79 -13.82
N THR A 215 -2.35 10.77 -13.27
CA THR A 215 -3.59 10.21 -13.84
C THR A 215 -4.85 11.01 -13.48
N GLY A 216 -4.69 12.25 -13.00
CA GLY A 216 -5.82 13.11 -12.62
C GLY A 216 -6.51 12.67 -11.33
N ARG A 217 -5.74 12.17 -10.38
CA ARG A 217 -6.19 11.64 -9.07
C ARG A 217 -7.08 10.40 -9.23
N ASN A 218 -6.65 9.48 -10.10
CA ASN A 218 -7.30 8.18 -10.27
C ASN A 218 -6.74 7.21 -9.23
N VAL A 219 -7.52 6.93 -8.16
CA VAL A 219 -7.10 6.05 -7.08
C VAL A 219 -7.00 4.60 -7.54
N MET A 220 -7.84 4.18 -8.49
CA MET A 220 -7.80 2.81 -9.02
C MET A 220 -6.56 2.53 -9.87
N PHE A 221 -6.01 3.56 -10.55
CA PHE A 221 -4.75 3.39 -11.25
C PHE A 221 -3.59 3.16 -10.27
N ALA A 222 -3.46 4.02 -9.24
CA ALA A 222 -2.45 3.84 -8.19
C ALA A 222 -2.61 2.48 -7.48
N TYR A 223 -3.85 2.10 -7.18
CA TYR A 223 -4.17 0.79 -6.61
C TYR A 223 -3.68 -0.36 -7.49
N PHE A 224 -3.95 -0.35 -8.79
CA PHE A 224 -3.48 -1.43 -9.68
C PHE A 224 -1.96 -1.49 -9.79
N VAL A 225 -1.26 -0.36 -9.79
CA VAL A 225 0.20 -0.33 -9.73
C VAL A 225 0.70 -0.96 -8.43
N HIS A 226 0.13 -0.57 -7.29
CA HIS A 226 0.49 -1.10 -5.97
C HIS A 226 0.19 -2.60 -5.87
N ALA A 227 -1.01 -3.01 -6.24
CA ALA A 227 -1.43 -4.42 -6.25
C ALA A 227 -0.53 -5.28 -7.16
N SER A 228 -0.17 -4.77 -8.34
CA SER A 228 0.73 -5.49 -9.26
C SER A 228 2.14 -5.66 -8.69
N LYS A 229 2.69 -4.63 -8.03
CA LYS A 229 3.97 -4.73 -7.31
C LYS A 229 3.90 -5.76 -6.19
N ASN A 230 2.83 -5.75 -5.39
CA ASN A 230 2.67 -6.72 -4.31
C ASN A 230 2.45 -8.14 -4.83
N LEU A 231 1.66 -8.31 -5.91
CA LEU A 231 1.50 -9.61 -6.58
C LEU A 231 2.85 -10.17 -7.05
N LEU A 232 3.67 -9.31 -7.67
CA LEU A 232 5.01 -9.70 -8.09
C LEU A 232 5.86 -10.17 -6.90
N ALA A 233 5.85 -9.44 -5.78
CA ALA A 233 6.57 -9.82 -4.56
C ALA A 233 6.05 -11.16 -3.99
N VAL A 234 4.73 -11.35 -3.95
CA VAL A 234 4.12 -12.61 -3.50
C VAL A 234 4.55 -13.78 -4.41
N ILE A 235 4.49 -13.60 -5.73
CA ILE A 235 4.94 -14.63 -6.68
C ILE A 235 6.41 -15.00 -6.42
N PHE A 236 7.28 -14.02 -6.27
CA PHE A 236 8.70 -14.28 -6.01
C PHE A 236 8.93 -15.04 -4.71
N ILE A 237 8.26 -14.66 -3.62
CA ILE A 237 8.46 -15.32 -2.32
C ILE A 237 7.98 -16.78 -2.35
N TYR A 238 6.83 -17.07 -2.98
CA TYR A 238 6.34 -18.44 -3.09
C TYR A 238 7.04 -19.29 -4.17
N ALA A 239 7.66 -18.65 -5.16
CA ALA A 239 8.39 -19.35 -6.23
C ALA A 239 9.85 -19.67 -5.87
N ILE A 240 10.46 -18.91 -4.93
CA ILE A 240 11.85 -19.11 -4.52
C ILE A 240 11.89 -20.09 -3.34
N PRO A 241 12.69 -21.17 -3.42
CA PRO A 241 12.86 -22.10 -2.31
C PRO A 241 13.37 -21.38 -1.05
N PRO A 242 12.91 -21.77 0.17
CA PRO A 242 13.31 -21.13 1.42
C PRO A 242 14.84 -21.04 1.61
N GLU A 243 15.57 -22.08 1.21
CA GLU A 243 17.02 -22.18 1.34
C GLU A 243 17.74 -21.10 0.51
N VAL A 244 17.21 -20.77 -0.67
CA VAL A 244 17.75 -19.72 -1.54
C VAL A 244 17.42 -18.34 -0.96
N LEU A 245 16.26 -18.17 -0.37
CA LEU A 245 15.85 -16.93 0.31
C LEU A 245 16.78 -16.65 1.51
N GLU A 246 17.10 -17.64 2.33
CA GLU A 246 18.01 -17.52 3.46
C GLU A 246 19.44 -17.13 2.99
N GLN A 247 19.94 -17.77 1.93
CA GLN A 247 21.26 -17.42 1.36
C GLN A 247 21.30 -15.98 0.85
N LEU A 248 20.24 -15.52 0.17
CA LEU A 248 20.15 -14.12 -0.32
C LEU A 248 20.14 -13.11 0.83
N GLN A 249 19.50 -13.44 1.96
CA GLN A 249 19.47 -12.58 3.14
C GLN A 249 20.83 -12.48 3.83
N GLN A 250 21.59 -13.59 3.89
CA GLN A 250 22.95 -13.62 4.47
C GLN A 250 23.97 -12.81 3.65
N VAL A 251 23.77 -12.66 2.34
CA VAL A 251 24.66 -11.86 1.47
C VAL A 251 24.37 -10.35 1.60
N GLN A 252 23.19 -9.97 2.09
CA GLN A 252 22.77 -8.56 2.21
C GLN A 252 23.01 -7.96 3.60
N GLY A 253 23.35 -8.75 4.61
CA GLY A 253 23.66 -8.32 5.98
C GLY A 253 25.16 -8.35 6.24
#